data_30a8ff0e29aa524edc30eb63d9d47465
#
_entry.id   30a8ff0e29aa524edc30eb63d9d47465
#
_cell.length_a   1.000
_cell.length_b   1.000
_cell.length_c   1.000
_cell.angle_alpha   90.00
_cell.angle_beta   90.00
_cell.angle_gamma   90.00
#
_symmetry.space_group_name_H-M   'P 1'
#
loop_
_entity.id
_entity.type
_entity.pdbx_description
1 polymer ?
#
loop_
_entity_poly.entity_id
_entity_poly.type
_entity_poly.pdbx_seq_one_letter_code
_entity_poly.pdbx_strand_id
1 'polypeptide(L)'
;MILDDDAQTLFWERALAVRPSLSVSAESRSASRELCARLDRLPLAVELAAARMSVMTPSEMLPLLDRRLRALGPGSAAGPARHRSLRACIAASVDALGHHERSVFEACAVFVSPFDARAAAAVADATLGDLEDLVARSLLQPSVDPSGHTVFRLLESLREFARESLDPGRLDEVQRRHLAWVAAEFGAHRSLSVMEHSLNGQALDRVPELRAALDFAVVAAPAEGLRIMGATRELWFRNAQDEGLSRCLALLERHPEQDEARGQGLVAASINHTARQETKAGDALATEAFHLLEPGSEGAAAALYFRGIAQCLGHDTDGSAESCRAAFELYTKRGDAAGRSRAIGILGMASVWAHRNEEAIGILNEALILARDANDSWAQGQILTYLGIAESNLGRVAVGRARLFEGVDAFTRVGDIAIRAVALARLAALTVARNPTTATRAAAATTRREGAGGRFHEIALADFARVRSTAELLLGPDGFAAAWEAGEKLSFADAAAELRDVDNGLQPDILTPRESEIAELVRRGLGNASIAKQLTLSPRTVENHIAHALMKLGLHSRASLAVWAAEHRTHEGEEHERPGGQRSSASTGSRGP
;
A
#
# COMPACT_ATOMS: atom_id res chain seq x y z
N MET A 1 0.79 23.82 -23.68
CA MET A 1 1.75 23.22 -22.70
C MET A 1 2.77 22.45 -23.50
N ILE A 2 4.05 22.70 -23.30
CA ILE A 2 5.15 22.01 -23.97
C ILE A 2 5.68 20.88 -23.07
N LEU A 3 6.41 19.91 -23.66
CA LEU A 3 7.00 18.81 -22.90
C LEU A 3 8.07 19.32 -21.92
N ASP A 4 8.43 18.54 -20.90
CA ASP A 4 9.40 18.96 -19.86
C ASP A 4 10.73 19.38 -20.46
N ASP A 5 11.25 18.58 -21.39
CA ASP A 5 12.52 18.85 -22.07
C ASP A 5 12.43 20.09 -22.99
N ASP A 6 11.28 20.28 -23.67
CA ASP A 6 11.04 21.43 -24.54
C ASP A 6 10.95 22.74 -23.73
N ALA A 7 10.25 22.72 -22.57
CA ALA A 7 10.14 23.88 -21.70
C ALA A 7 11.49 24.28 -21.12
N GLN A 8 12.29 23.31 -20.72
CA GLN A 8 13.63 23.54 -20.20
C GLN A 8 14.59 24.00 -21.30
N THR A 9 14.45 23.46 -22.52
CA THR A 9 15.20 23.89 -23.69
C THR A 9 14.90 25.35 -24.03
N LEU A 10 13.62 25.70 -24.14
CA LEU A 10 13.19 27.09 -24.36
C LEU A 10 13.73 28.03 -23.27
N PHE A 11 13.68 27.61 -22.00
CA PHE A 11 14.21 28.40 -20.89
C PHE A 11 15.69 28.70 -21.08
N TRP A 12 16.50 27.69 -21.37
CA TRP A 12 17.96 27.86 -21.50
C TRP A 12 18.35 28.59 -22.77
N GLU A 13 17.66 28.38 -23.89
CA GLU A 13 17.89 29.15 -25.12
C GLU A 13 17.70 30.65 -24.88
N ARG A 14 16.60 31.03 -24.22
CA ARG A 14 16.32 32.43 -23.90
C ARG A 14 17.25 33.00 -22.82
N ALA A 15 17.56 32.19 -21.78
CA ALA A 15 18.47 32.59 -20.72
C ALA A 15 19.90 32.88 -21.25
N LEU A 16 20.41 32.02 -22.11
CA LEU A 16 21.72 32.19 -22.76
C LEU A 16 21.75 33.35 -23.76
N ALA A 17 20.64 33.64 -24.43
CA ALA A 17 20.53 34.80 -25.28
C ALA A 17 20.64 36.12 -24.47
N VAL A 18 20.13 36.14 -23.24
CA VAL A 18 20.20 37.31 -22.33
C VAL A 18 21.54 37.38 -21.59
N ARG A 19 22.13 36.22 -21.25
CA ARG A 19 23.41 36.15 -20.52
C ARG A 19 24.30 35.03 -21.09
N PRO A 20 25.06 35.29 -22.17
CA PRO A 20 25.87 34.27 -22.85
C PRO A 20 26.95 33.62 -21.97
N SER A 21 27.43 34.32 -20.93
CA SER A 21 28.46 33.82 -20.01
C SER A 21 27.96 32.89 -18.91
N LEU A 22 26.71 32.46 -18.96
CA LEU A 22 26.09 31.63 -17.91
C LEU A 22 26.64 30.22 -17.94
N SER A 23 27.17 29.72 -16.81
CA SER A 23 27.53 28.33 -16.65
C SER A 23 26.32 27.50 -16.19
N VAL A 24 25.95 26.47 -16.94
CA VAL A 24 24.80 25.61 -16.64
C VAL A 24 25.24 24.45 -15.77
N SER A 25 25.21 24.64 -14.43
CA SER A 25 25.50 23.57 -13.46
C SER A 25 24.34 22.55 -13.37
N ALA A 26 24.60 21.38 -12.76
CA ALA A 26 23.56 20.38 -12.48
C ALA A 26 22.47 20.95 -11.54
N GLU A 27 22.87 21.75 -10.56
CA GLU A 27 21.96 22.45 -9.65
C GLU A 27 21.07 23.46 -10.39
N SER A 28 21.64 24.27 -11.28
CA SER A 28 20.90 25.22 -12.12
C SER A 28 19.91 24.50 -13.05
N ARG A 29 20.27 23.32 -13.58
CA ARG A 29 19.36 22.49 -14.37
C ARG A 29 18.20 21.94 -13.55
N SER A 30 18.46 21.49 -12.32
CA SER A 30 17.42 21.02 -11.42
C SER A 30 16.45 22.14 -11.05
N ALA A 31 16.98 23.30 -10.65
CA ALA A 31 16.20 24.48 -10.31
C ALA A 31 15.39 25.02 -11.52
N SER A 32 15.96 25.04 -12.73
CA SER A 32 15.22 25.46 -13.93
C SER A 32 14.09 24.51 -14.29
N ARG A 33 14.27 23.20 -14.09
CA ARG A 33 13.18 22.21 -14.29
C ARG A 33 12.03 22.46 -13.34
N GLU A 34 12.32 22.63 -12.04
CA GLU A 34 11.31 22.96 -11.05
C GLU A 34 10.64 24.31 -11.36
N LEU A 35 11.41 25.32 -11.78
CA LEU A 35 10.89 26.62 -12.18
C LEU A 35 9.91 26.48 -13.37
N CYS A 36 10.29 25.76 -14.43
CA CYS A 36 9.42 25.53 -15.58
C CYS A 36 8.14 24.76 -15.18
N ALA A 37 8.24 23.78 -14.31
CA ALA A 37 7.09 23.05 -13.80
C ALA A 37 6.13 23.97 -13.04
N ARG A 38 6.64 24.84 -12.17
CA ARG A 38 5.84 25.82 -11.41
C ARG A 38 5.25 26.94 -12.27
N LEU A 39 5.80 27.15 -13.46
CA LEU A 39 5.27 28.07 -14.47
C LEU A 39 4.30 27.35 -15.43
N ASP A 40 3.85 26.13 -15.08
CA ASP A 40 2.92 25.32 -15.85
C ASP A 40 3.41 25.01 -17.29
N ARG A 41 4.74 25.14 -17.51
CA ARG A 41 5.34 25.00 -18.84
C ARG A 41 4.67 25.86 -19.91
N LEU A 42 4.15 27.00 -19.51
CA LEU A 42 3.57 27.97 -20.41
C LEU A 42 4.70 28.72 -21.13
N PRO A 43 4.78 28.68 -22.48
CA PRO A 43 5.88 29.27 -23.22
C PRO A 43 6.17 30.73 -22.81
N LEU A 44 5.14 31.55 -22.73
CA LEU A 44 5.24 32.95 -22.32
C LEU A 44 5.80 33.10 -20.90
N ALA A 45 5.34 32.29 -19.95
CA ALA A 45 5.82 32.35 -18.58
C ALA A 45 7.28 31.89 -18.45
N VAL A 46 7.66 30.86 -19.22
CA VAL A 46 9.04 30.36 -19.30
C VAL A 46 9.97 31.42 -19.90
N GLU A 47 9.56 32.08 -20.98
CA GLU A 47 10.34 33.18 -21.59
C GLU A 47 10.52 34.38 -20.66
N LEU A 48 9.47 34.78 -19.93
CA LEU A 48 9.53 35.84 -18.95
C LEU A 48 10.46 35.53 -17.79
N ALA A 49 10.45 34.25 -17.32
CA ALA A 49 11.38 33.81 -16.28
C ALA A 49 12.82 33.76 -16.80
N ALA A 50 13.04 33.28 -18.02
CA ALA A 50 14.36 33.23 -18.64
C ALA A 50 14.97 34.63 -18.83
N ALA A 51 14.16 35.65 -19.17
CA ALA A 51 14.61 37.03 -19.26
C ALA A 51 15.16 37.60 -17.94
N ARG A 52 14.72 37.07 -16.78
CA ARG A 52 15.23 37.45 -15.46
C ARG A 52 16.61 36.89 -15.12
N MET A 53 17.13 35.95 -15.92
CA MET A 53 18.48 35.43 -15.76
C MET A 53 19.58 36.52 -15.96
N SER A 54 19.22 37.71 -16.43
CA SER A 54 20.10 38.88 -16.44
C SER A 54 20.51 39.28 -15.03
N VAL A 55 19.64 39.10 -14.02
CA VAL A 55 19.80 39.61 -12.65
C VAL A 55 19.72 38.55 -11.55
N MET A 56 19.20 37.36 -11.81
CA MET A 56 19.05 36.29 -10.80
C MET A 56 19.15 34.90 -11.42
N THR A 57 19.48 33.90 -10.60
CA THR A 57 19.55 32.48 -10.97
C THR A 57 18.20 31.78 -10.83
N PRO A 58 17.98 30.57 -11.44
CA PRO A 58 16.75 29.83 -11.23
C PRO A 58 16.49 29.50 -9.76
N SER A 59 17.53 29.20 -8.98
CA SER A 59 17.42 28.90 -7.55
C SER A 59 16.97 30.10 -6.73
N GLU A 60 17.39 31.30 -7.11
CA GLU A 60 16.96 32.58 -6.47
C GLU A 60 15.53 32.97 -6.89
N MET A 61 15.08 32.53 -8.06
CA MET A 61 13.70 32.78 -8.52
C MET A 61 12.68 31.91 -7.79
N LEU A 62 13.02 30.67 -7.44
CA LEU A 62 12.10 29.71 -6.80
C LEU A 62 11.44 30.26 -5.52
N PRO A 63 12.16 30.88 -4.56
CA PRO A 63 11.54 31.47 -3.37
C PRO A 63 10.66 32.69 -3.68
N LEU A 64 10.92 33.37 -4.80
CA LEU A 64 10.15 34.55 -5.22
C LEU A 64 8.85 34.17 -5.92
N LEU A 65 8.68 32.90 -6.27
CA LEU A 65 7.46 32.40 -6.91
C LEU A 65 6.24 32.43 -6.00
N ASP A 66 6.38 32.56 -4.68
CA ASP A 66 5.26 32.86 -3.78
C ASP A 66 4.69 34.28 -4.02
N ARG A 67 5.47 35.13 -4.73
CA ARG A 67 5.05 36.41 -5.32
C ARG A 67 5.21 36.39 -6.85
N ARG A 68 5.07 35.23 -7.50
CA ARG A 68 5.51 34.92 -8.87
C ARG A 68 4.94 35.84 -9.93
N LEU A 69 3.68 36.22 -9.86
CA LEU A 69 3.07 37.10 -10.86
C LEU A 69 3.68 38.49 -10.85
N ARG A 70 4.19 38.94 -9.72
CA ARG A 70 4.91 40.22 -9.59
C ARG A 70 6.40 40.11 -9.94
N ALA A 71 7.02 38.96 -9.67
CA ALA A 71 8.44 38.74 -9.98
C ALA A 71 8.71 38.68 -11.50
N LEU A 72 7.76 38.21 -12.29
CA LEU A 72 7.88 38.09 -13.74
C LEU A 72 7.75 39.45 -14.48
N GLY A 73 7.28 40.55 -13.87
CA GLY A 73 7.25 41.92 -14.37
C GLY A 73 7.11 42.13 -15.90
N PRO A 74 7.19 43.32 -16.41
CA PRO A 74 7.04 43.54 -17.85
C PRO A 74 8.20 42.88 -18.62
N GLY A 75 7.89 41.95 -19.55
CA GLY A 75 8.85 41.46 -20.53
C GLY A 75 9.35 42.57 -21.46
N SER A 76 10.27 42.25 -22.35
CA SER A 76 10.87 43.17 -23.31
C SER A 76 9.87 44.13 -23.96
N ALA A 77 10.24 45.41 -24.06
CA ALA A 77 9.42 46.56 -24.48
C ALA A 77 8.79 46.49 -25.90
N ALA A 78 8.90 45.38 -26.64
CA ALA A 78 8.56 45.28 -28.06
C ALA A 78 7.17 44.67 -28.37
N GLY A 79 6.29 44.39 -27.37
CA GLY A 79 4.99 43.76 -27.60
C GLY A 79 3.77 44.62 -27.16
N PRO A 80 2.53 44.25 -27.62
CA PRO A 80 1.30 44.90 -27.15
C PRO A 80 1.19 44.90 -25.64
N ALA A 81 0.53 45.92 -25.05
CA ALA A 81 0.42 46.06 -23.59
C ALA A 81 -0.10 44.83 -22.84
N ARG A 82 -0.97 44.02 -23.48
CA ARG A 82 -1.50 42.74 -22.97
C ARG A 82 -0.45 41.62 -22.75
N HIS A 83 0.72 41.74 -23.42
CA HIS A 83 1.82 40.79 -23.29
C HIS A 83 2.92 41.22 -22.32
N ARG A 84 2.71 42.36 -21.65
CA ARG A 84 3.74 42.93 -20.77
C ARG A 84 3.93 42.24 -19.44
N SER A 85 2.95 41.46 -19.00
CA SER A 85 3.09 40.56 -17.86
C SER A 85 2.06 39.41 -17.93
N LEU A 86 2.44 38.25 -17.44
CA LEU A 86 1.52 37.11 -17.30
C LEU A 86 0.25 37.52 -16.51
N ARG A 87 0.43 38.29 -15.44
CA ARG A 87 -0.68 38.77 -14.61
C ARG A 87 -1.67 39.65 -15.42
N ALA A 88 -1.16 40.52 -16.30
CA ALA A 88 -2.03 41.33 -17.13
C ALA A 88 -2.81 40.52 -18.14
N CYS A 89 -2.20 39.46 -18.70
CA CYS A 89 -2.88 38.51 -19.59
C CYS A 89 -4.00 37.76 -18.87
N ILE A 90 -3.72 37.24 -17.67
CA ILE A 90 -4.70 36.56 -16.83
C ILE A 90 -5.83 37.52 -16.45
N ALA A 91 -5.50 38.73 -15.97
CA ALA A 91 -6.47 39.76 -15.59
C ALA A 91 -7.41 40.07 -16.76
N ALA A 92 -6.86 40.32 -17.96
CA ALA A 92 -7.68 40.60 -19.16
C ALA A 92 -8.65 39.45 -19.52
N SER A 93 -8.25 38.20 -19.31
CA SER A 93 -9.11 37.04 -19.54
C SER A 93 -10.22 36.92 -18.50
N VAL A 94 -9.88 37.19 -17.23
CA VAL A 94 -10.83 37.14 -16.10
C VAL A 94 -11.79 38.34 -16.12
N ASP A 95 -11.33 39.53 -16.52
CA ASP A 95 -12.18 40.74 -16.63
C ASP A 95 -13.23 40.61 -17.74
N ALA A 96 -13.02 39.69 -18.70
CA ALA A 96 -14.00 39.38 -19.75
C ALA A 96 -15.09 38.36 -19.31
N LEU A 97 -15.00 37.82 -18.10
CA LEU A 97 -15.98 36.91 -17.52
C LEU A 97 -17.19 37.67 -17.00
N GLY A 98 -18.37 37.07 -17.10
CA GLY A 98 -19.56 37.48 -16.38
C GLY A 98 -19.37 37.32 -14.86
N HIS A 99 -20.22 37.95 -14.07
CA HIS A 99 -20.06 37.95 -12.61
C HIS A 99 -20.11 36.53 -12.03
N HIS A 100 -21.02 35.67 -12.53
CA HIS A 100 -21.12 34.28 -12.08
C HIS A 100 -19.92 33.43 -12.51
N GLU A 101 -19.53 33.47 -13.78
CA GLU A 101 -18.36 32.76 -14.31
C GLU A 101 -17.09 33.12 -13.55
N ARG A 102 -16.92 34.41 -13.23
CA ARG A 102 -15.79 34.88 -12.43
C ARG A 102 -15.81 34.29 -11.02
N SER A 103 -16.99 34.27 -10.36
CA SER A 103 -17.16 33.67 -9.04
C SER A 103 -16.84 32.18 -9.06
N VAL A 104 -17.24 31.43 -10.11
CA VAL A 104 -16.90 30.01 -10.30
C VAL A 104 -15.40 29.82 -10.51
N PHE A 105 -14.77 30.62 -11.39
CA PHE A 105 -13.33 30.57 -11.63
C PHE A 105 -12.53 30.79 -10.34
N GLU A 106 -12.87 31.81 -9.58
CA GLU A 106 -12.23 32.15 -8.31
C GLU A 106 -12.43 31.03 -7.27
N ALA A 107 -13.63 30.44 -7.19
CA ALA A 107 -13.91 29.34 -6.27
C ALA A 107 -13.16 28.04 -6.65
N CYS A 108 -12.98 27.76 -7.96
CA CYS A 108 -12.20 26.61 -8.41
C CYS A 108 -10.72 26.67 -7.98
N ALA A 109 -10.23 27.82 -7.51
CA ALA A 109 -8.87 27.96 -7.01
C ALA A 109 -8.58 27.20 -5.71
N VAL A 110 -9.60 26.70 -5.01
CA VAL A 110 -9.42 25.89 -3.82
C VAL A 110 -8.87 24.49 -4.15
N PHE A 111 -9.20 23.94 -5.32
CA PHE A 111 -8.73 22.63 -5.75
C PHE A 111 -7.22 22.65 -6.02
N VAL A 112 -6.55 21.62 -5.51
CA VAL A 112 -5.08 21.45 -5.65
C VAL A 112 -4.73 20.34 -6.64
N SER A 113 -5.69 19.46 -6.97
CA SER A 113 -5.60 18.38 -7.95
C SER A 113 -6.70 18.51 -9.03
N PRO A 114 -6.70 17.69 -10.09
CA PRO A 114 -7.81 17.66 -11.03
C PRO A 114 -9.14 17.30 -10.33
N PHE A 115 -10.23 17.97 -10.71
CA PHE A 115 -11.56 17.81 -10.14
C PHE A 115 -12.60 17.54 -11.23
N ASP A 116 -13.66 16.83 -10.90
CA ASP A 116 -14.78 16.56 -11.80
C ASP A 116 -15.88 17.62 -11.71
N ALA A 117 -16.88 17.53 -12.60
CA ALA A 117 -17.99 18.48 -12.60
C ALA A 117 -18.84 18.43 -11.32
N ARG A 118 -18.90 17.28 -10.60
CA ARG A 118 -19.61 17.16 -9.33
C ARG A 118 -18.91 17.93 -8.23
N ALA A 119 -17.58 17.81 -8.16
CA ALA A 119 -16.77 18.58 -7.23
C ALA A 119 -16.92 20.08 -7.48
N ALA A 120 -16.86 20.52 -8.77
CA ALA A 120 -17.06 21.91 -9.14
C ALA A 120 -18.45 22.42 -8.76
N ALA A 121 -19.50 21.63 -8.96
CA ALA A 121 -20.85 21.98 -8.54
C ALA A 121 -20.97 22.11 -7.01
N ALA A 122 -20.38 21.16 -6.26
CA ALA A 122 -20.48 21.15 -4.80
C ALA A 122 -19.71 22.32 -4.14
N VAL A 123 -18.55 22.69 -4.69
CA VAL A 123 -17.63 23.65 -4.08
C VAL A 123 -17.78 25.04 -4.67
N ALA A 124 -17.85 25.13 -5.99
CA ALA A 124 -17.87 26.39 -6.73
C ALA A 124 -19.27 26.81 -7.23
N ASP A 125 -20.30 25.99 -6.99
CA ASP A 125 -21.67 26.20 -7.52
C ASP A 125 -21.68 26.27 -9.07
N ALA A 126 -20.79 25.51 -9.69
CA ALA A 126 -20.58 25.51 -11.13
C ALA A 126 -21.59 24.62 -11.86
N THR A 127 -22.16 25.13 -12.96
CA THR A 127 -22.85 24.31 -13.95
C THR A 127 -21.85 23.76 -14.98
N LEU A 128 -22.30 22.79 -15.79
CA LEU A 128 -21.48 22.27 -16.89
C LEU A 128 -21.18 23.40 -17.92
N GLY A 129 -22.13 24.29 -18.18
CA GLY A 129 -21.95 25.44 -19.08
C GLY A 129 -20.84 26.39 -18.60
N ASP A 130 -20.77 26.67 -17.28
CA ASP A 130 -19.69 27.48 -16.71
C ASP A 130 -18.31 26.85 -16.93
N LEU A 131 -18.22 25.51 -16.78
CA LEU A 131 -16.97 24.80 -17.01
C LEU A 131 -16.59 24.83 -18.51
N GLU A 132 -17.55 24.67 -19.42
CA GLU A 132 -17.34 24.77 -20.87
C GLU A 132 -16.85 26.17 -21.25
N ASP A 133 -17.43 27.23 -20.71
CA ASP A 133 -17.04 28.61 -20.95
C ASP A 133 -15.64 28.93 -20.43
N LEU A 134 -15.30 28.43 -19.23
CA LEU A 134 -13.94 28.57 -18.67
C LEU A 134 -12.90 27.80 -19.49
N VAL A 135 -13.24 26.63 -20.01
CA VAL A 135 -12.37 25.84 -20.92
C VAL A 135 -12.18 26.59 -22.24
N ALA A 136 -13.25 27.10 -22.84
CA ALA A 136 -13.18 27.86 -24.10
C ALA A 136 -12.28 29.10 -23.99
N ARG A 137 -12.21 29.69 -22.78
CA ARG A 137 -11.34 30.85 -22.48
C ARG A 137 -9.94 30.45 -22.00
N SER A 138 -9.59 29.15 -22.02
CA SER A 138 -8.30 28.59 -21.53
C SER A 138 -8.01 28.90 -20.04
N LEU A 139 -9.05 29.11 -19.24
CA LEU A 139 -8.95 29.30 -17.79
C LEU A 139 -9.02 27.97 -17.04
N LEU A 140 -9.61 26.92 -17.66
CA LEU A 140 -9.56 25.54 -17.20
C LEU A 140 -9.02 24.62 -18.30
N GLN A 141 -8.31 23.59 -17.92
CA GLN A 141 -7.83 22.54 -18.82
C GLN A 141 -8.61 21.24 -18.57
N PRO A 142 -9.35 20.74 -19.57
CA PRO A 142 -9.96 19.43 -19.47
C PRO A 142 -8.90 18.34 -19.73
N SER A 143 -9.06 17.21 -19.05
CA SER A 143 -8.30 15.98 -19.26
C SER A 143 -9.19 14.77 -18.97
N VAL A 144 -8.68 13.57 -19.24
CA VAL A 144 -9.38 12.33 -18.92
C VAL A 144 -8.59 11.60 -17.85
N ASP A 145 -9.26 11.18 -16.79
CA ASP A 145 -8.64 10.38 -15.72
C ASP A 145 -8.39 8.93 -16.20
N PRO A 146 -7.64 8.11 -15.45
CA PRO A 146 -7.38 6.70 -15.79
C PRO A 146 -8.66 5.84 -15.91
N SER A 147 -9.78 6.31 -15.33
CA SER A 147 -11.09 5.63 -15.40
C SER A 147 -11.96 6.08 -16.60
N GLY A 148 -11.44 7.00 -17.43
CA GLY A 148 -12.15 7.51 -18.60
C GLY A 148 -13.10 8.67 -18.34
N HIS A 149 -13.11 9.26 -17.14
CA HIS A 149 -13.96 10.40 -16.81
C HIS A 149 -13.29 11.73 -17.13
N THR A 150 -14.07 12.71 -17.55
CA THR A 150 -13.58 14.07 -17.76
C THR A 150 -13.32 14.75 -16.41
N VAL A 151 -12.11 15.27 -16.25
CA VAL A 151 -11.69 16.08 -15.11
C VAL A 151 -11.11 17.41 -15.59
N PHE A 152 -11.16 18.41 -14.74
CA PHE A 152 -10.72 19.77 -15.02
C PHE A 152 -9.56 20.12 -14.11
N ARG A 153 -8.64 20.92 -14.60
CA ARG A 153 -7.50 21.40 -13.83
C ARG A 153 -7.32 22.89 -14.04
N LEU A 154 -7.12 23.58 -12.94
CA LEU A 154 -6.68 24.97 -12.94
C LEU A 154 -5.13 25.00 -12.93
N LEU A 155 -4.54 25.69 -13.89
CA LEU A 155 -3.09 25.88 -13.92
C LEU A 155 -2.63 26.68 -12.69
N GLU A 156 -1.44 26.38 -12.20
CA GLU A 156 -0.90 26.94 -10.95
C GLU A 156 -0.91 28.49 -10.93
N SER A 157 -0.49 29.11 -12.05
CA SER A 157 -0.48 30.57 -12.18
C SER A 157 -1.89 31.18 -12.17
N LEU A 158 -2.87 30.48 -12.73
CA LEU A 158 -4.27 30.88 -12.72
C LEU A 158 -4.88 30.70 -11.33
N ARG A 159 -4.53 29.61 -10.65
CA ARG A 159 -4.97 29.31 -9.30
C ARG A 159 -4.51 30.37 -8.30
N GLU A 160 -3.25 30.79 -8.39
CA GLU A 160 -2.75 31.88 -7.54
C GLU A 160 -3.45 33.21 -7.82
N PHE A 161 -3.61 33.55 -9.09
CA PHE A 161 -4.32 34.77 -9.45
C PHE A 161 -5.76 34.77 -8.90
N ALA A 162 -6.48 33.66 -9.07
CA ALA A 162 -7.84 33.49 -8.57
C ALA A 162 -7.91 33.57 -7.04
N ARG A 163 -6.96 32.95 -6.33
CA ARG A 163 -6.86 33.03 -4.86
C ARG A 163 -6.56 34.44 -4.35
N GLU A 164 -5.69 35.18 -5.04
CA GLU A 164 -5.40 36.58 -4.69
C GLU A 164 -6.59 37.53 -4.96
N SER A 165 -7.51 37.13 -5.87
CA SER A 165 -8.70 37.89 -6.24
C SER A 165 -9.86 37.70 -5.26
N LEU A 166 -9.87 36.57 -4.52
CA LEU A 166 -10.89 36.28 -3.51
C LEU A 166 -10.69 37.18 -2.29
N ASP A 167 -11.77 37.79 -1.81
CA ASP A 167 -11.75 38.38 -0.48
C ASP A 167 -11.70 37.29 0.61
N PRO A 168 -11.16 37.61 1.81
CA PRO A 168 -10.95 36.62 2.86
C PRO A 168 -12.23 35.89 3.29
N GLY A 169 -13.39 36.56 3.30
CA GLY A 169 -14.65 35.96 3.70
C GLY A 169 -15.17 34.97 2.65
N ARG A 170 -15.01 35.31 1.38
CA ARG A 170 -15.38 34.39 0.28
C ARG A 170 -14.43 33.21 0.20
N LEU A 171 -13.15 33.41 0.45
CA LEU A 171 -12.17 32.32 0.51
C LEU A 171 -12.52 31.33 1.63
N ASP A 172 -12.83 31.81 2.84
CA ASP A 172 -13.25 30.97 3.97
C ASP A 172 -14.53 30.17 3.62
N GLU A 173 -15.51 30.80 3.00
CA GLU A 173 -16.73 30.12 2.55
C GLU A 173 -16.45 28.98 1.56
N VAL A 174 -15.63 29.25 0.54
CA VAL A 174 -15.26 28.23 -0.48
C VAL A 174 -14.45 27.12 0.15
N GLN A 175 -13.53 27.43 1.07
CA GLN A 175 -12.76 26.42 1.80
C GLN A 175 -13.65 25.55 2.71
N ARG A 176 -14.69 26.11 3.32
CA ARG A 176 -15.70 25.31 4.06
C ARG A 176 -16.50 24.39 3.15
N ARG A 177 -16.90 24.84 1.97
CA ARG A 177 -17.57 23.99 0.97
C ARG A 177 -16.64 22.87 0.50
N HIS A 178 -15.36 23.18 0.25
CA HIS A 178 -14.35 22.20 -0.10
C HIS A 178 -14.15 21.16 1.03
N LEU A 179 -14.03 21.59 2.28
CA LEU A 179 -13.94 20.70 3.43
C LEU A 179 -15.18 19.79 3.52
N ALA A 180 -16.39 20.33 3.35
CA ALA A 180 -17.62 19.56 3.37
C ALA A 180 -17.70 18.55 2.21
N TRP A 181 -17.25 18.94 1.02
CA TRP A 181 -17.16 18.03 -0.12
C TRP A 181 -16.16 16.89 0.15
N VAL A 182 -14.96 17.20 0.66
CA VAL A 182 -13.96 16.19 1.05
C VAL A 182 -14.52 15.26 2.13
N ALA A 183 -15.22 15.80 3.13
CA ALA A 183 -15.87 15.02 4.18
C ALA A 183 -16.92 14.05 3.61
N ALA A 184 -17.73 14.50 2.66
CA ALA A 184 -18.73 13.67 1.99
C ALA A 184 -18.07 12.58 1.11
N GLU A 185 -17.06 12.95 0.34
CA GLU A 185 -16.34 12.05 -0.55
C GLU A 185 -15.68 10.90 0.22
N PHE A 186 -14.91 11.22 1.25
CA PHE A 186 -14.26 10.20 2.09
C PHE A 186 -15.21 9.57 3.12
N GLY A 187 -16.27 10.27 3.55
CA GLY A 187 -17.26 9.77 4.50
C GLY A 187 -18.18 8.69 3.90
N ALA A 188 -18.41 8.71 2.58
CA ALA A 188 -19.17 7.66 1.87
C ALA A 188 -18.46 6.30 1.91
N HIS A 189 -17.15 6.28 2.15
CA HIS A 189 -16.29 5.10 2.18
C HIS A 189 -16.06 4.54 3.60
N ARG A 190 -17.00 4.76 4.52
CA ARG A 190 -16.88 4.35 5.93
C ARG A 190 -16.76 2.85 6.18
N SER A 191 -17.03 1.98 5.20
CA SER A 191 -16.76 0.54 5.29
C SER A 191 -15.32 0.26 4.87
N LEU A 192 -14.59 -0.47 5.72
CA LEU A 192 -13.20 -0.88 5.46
C LEU A 192 -13.02 -1.61 4.11
N SER A 193 -14.05 -2.36 3.67
CA SER A 193 -14.06 -3.07 2.38
C SER A 193 -14.21 -2.14 1.16
N VAL A 194 -14.96 -1.04 1.31
CA VAL A 194 -15.15 -0.06 0.23
C VAL A 194 -13.87 0.73 -0.03
N MET A 195 -13.09 1.01 1.02
CA MET A 195 -11.79 1.66 0.87
C MET A 195 -10.78 0.81 0.10
N GLU A 196 -10.81 -0.52 0.20
CA GLU A 196 -9.91 -1.38 -0.58
C GLU A 196 -10.12 -1.25 -2.09
N HIS A 197 -11.36 -1.17 -2.53
CA HIS A 197 -11.67 -1.00 -3.96
C HIS A 197 -11.41 0.44 -4.44
N SER A 198 -11.58 1.43 -3.57
CA SER A 198 -11.40 2.85 -3.89
C SER A 198 -9.94 3.31 -3.81
N LEU A 199 -9.10 2.69 -2.97
CA LEU A 199 -7.67 3.02 -2.85
C LEU A 199 -6.85 2.55 -4.07
N ASN A 200 -7.41 1.70 -4.93
CA ASN A 200 -6.78 1.22 -6.17
C ASN A 200 -6.75 2.26 -7.31
N GLY A 201 -6.56 3.53 -7.02
CA GLY A 201 -6.31 4.60 -7.99
C GLY A 201 -7.02 5.90 -7.66
N GLN A 202 -8.35 5.94 -7.63
CA GLN A 202 -9.12 7.21 -7.53
C GLN A 202 -9.00 7.92 -6.17
N ALA A 203 -8.96 7.19 -5.06
CA ALA A 203 -8.84 7.82 -3.74
C ALA A 203 -7.43 8.36 -3.47
N LEU A 204 -6.39 7.71 -4.02
CA LEU A 204 -5.01 8.19 -3.90
C LEU A 204 -4.79 9.48 -4.70
N ASP A 205 -5.43 9.62 -5.85
CA ASP A 205 -5.37 10.84 -6.66
C ASP A 205 -5.99 12.05 -5.95
N ARG A 206 -6.90 11.81 -4.99
CA ARG A 206 -7.57 12.85 -4.18
C ARG A 206 -6.90 13.14 -2.83
N VAL A 207 -5.83 12.45 -2.48
CA VAL A 207 -5.06 12.73 -1.24
C VAL A 207 -4.59 14.20 -1.16
N PRO A 208 -4.17 14.87 -2.24
CA PRO A 208 -3.85 16.30 -2.17
C PRO A 208 -5.02 17.16 -1.71
N GLU A 209 -6.26 16.85 -2.14
CA GLU A 209 -7.48 17.55 -1.69
C GLU A 209 -7.75 17.31 -0.20
N LEU A 210 -7.59 16.06 0.24
CA LEU A 210 -7.70 15.70 1.66
C LEU A 210 -6.70 16.48 2.52
N ARG A 211 -5.45 16.60 2.08
CA ARG A 211 -4.42 17.39 2.77
C ARG A 211 -4.81 18.87 2.86
N ALA A 212 -5.23 19.46 1.75
CA ALA A 212 -5.63 20.87 1.71
C ALA A 212 -6.85 21.15 2.62
N ALA A 213 -7.84 20.24 2.63
CA ALA A 213 -9.00 20.34 3.50
C ALA A 213 -8.62 20.24 4.99
N LEU A 214 -7.72 19.31 5.34
CA LEU A 214 -7.24 19.15 6.71
C LEU A 214 -6.39 20.33 7.17
N ASP A 215 -5.57 20.92 6.29
CA ASP A 215 -4.78 22.14 6.61
C ASP A 215 -5.71 23.31 6.95
N PHE A 216 -6.82 23.48 6.24
CA PHE A 216 -7.85 24.44 6.57
C PHE A 216 -8.59 24.07 7.87
N ALA A 217 -8.91 22.79 8.06
CA ALA A 217 -9.67 22.31 9.22
C ALA A 217 -8.95 22.56 10.55
N VAL A 218 -7.61 22.43 10.60
CA VAL A 218 -6.82 22.72 11.82
C VAL A 218 -7.07 24.14 12.33
N VAL A 219 -7.34 25.10 11.44
CA VAL A 219 -7.51 26.52 11.80
C VAL A 219 -8.99 26.85 12.02
N ALA A 220 -9.87 26.38 11.15
CA ALA A 220 -11.23 26.90 11.02
C ALA A 220 -12.34 25.94 11.44
N ALA A 221 -12.07 24.62 11.46
CA ALA A 221 -13.10 23.58 11.71
C ALA A 221 -12.48 22.28 12.27
N PRO A 222 -11.78 22.31 13.42
CA PRO A 222 -11.03 21.15 13.92
C PRO A 222 -11.92 19.93 14.20
N ALA A 223 -13.15 20.11 14.66
CA ALA A 223 -14.11 19.01 14.86
C ALA A 223 -14.39 18.24 13.54
N GLU A 224 -14.58 18.96 12.42
CA GLU A 224 -14.80 18.32 11.12
C GLU A 224 -13.53 17.63 10.62
N GLY A 225 -12.37 18.26 10.84
CA GLY A 225 -11.07 17.65 10.57
C GLY A 225 -10.90 16.31 11.31
N LEU A 226 -11.28 16.22 12.58
CA LEU A 226 -11.23 14.99 13.38
C LEU A 226 -12.17 13.90 12.84
N ARG A 227 -13.37 14.26 12.39
CA ARG A 227 -14.29 13.31 11.72
C ARG A 227 -13.69 12.78 10.42
N ILE A 228 -13.06 13.63 9.62
CA ILE A 228 -12.37 13.25 8.40
C ILE A 228 -11.19 12.31 8.72
N MET A 229 -10.41 12.63 9.75
CA MET A 229 -9.31 11.74 10.18
C MET A 229 -9.82 10.36 10.60
N GLY A 230 -10.92 10.30 11.34
CA GLY A 230 -11.59 9.03 11.69
C GLY A 230 -12.05 8.25 10.46
N ALA A 231 -12.65 8.92 9.47
CA ALA A 231 -13.09 8.29 8.22
C ALA A 231 -11.93 7.82 7.34
N THR A 232 -10.78 8.51 7.38
CA THR A 232 -9.59 8.24 6.53
C THR A 232 -8.46 7.52 7.28
N ARG A 233 -8.71 7.02 8.50
CA ARG A 233 -7.71 6.41 9.39
C ARG A 233 -6.85 5.32 8.72
N GLU A 234 -7.49 4.45 7.92
CA GLU A 234 -6.81 3.36 7.21
C GLU A 234 -5.86 3.87 6.11
N LEU A 235 -6.24 4.95 5.43
CA LEU A 235 -5.41 5.58 4.40
C LEU A 235 -4.09 6.09 5.01
N TRP A 236 -4.16 6.78 6.14
CA TRP A 236 -2.98 7.28 6.85
C TRP A 236 -2.13 6.15 7.40
N PHE A 237 -2.77 5.17 8.03
CA PHE A 237 -2.09 3.99 8.56
C PHE A 237 -1.27 3.26 7.51
N ARG A 238 -1.80 3.09 6.30
CA ARG A 238 -1.13 2.33 5.23
C ARG A 238 -0.06 3.13 4.48
N ASN A 239 -0.27 4.43 4.29
CA ASN A 239 0.53 5.20 3.33
C ASN A 239 1.37 6.32 3.95
N ALA A 240 0.98 6.88 5.11
CA ALA A 240 1.60 8.07 5.67
C ALA A 240 1.39 8.18 7.20
N GLN A 241 1.85 7.19 7.96
CA GLN A 241 1.60 7.07 9.40
C GLN A 241 2.04 8.29 10.21
N ASP A 242 3.25 8.80 9.95
CA ASP A 242 3.80 9.96 10.67
C ASP A 242 3.02 11.23 10.34
N GLU A 243 2.63 11.43 9.08
CA GLU A 243 1.78 12.55 8.67
C GLU A 243 0.39 12.45 9.29
N GLY A 244 -0.23 11.27 9.24
CA GLY A 244 -1.54 11.02 9.82
C GLY A 244 -1.56 11.30 11.33
N LEU A 245 -0.56 10.83 12.06
CA LEU A 245 -0.42 11.12 13.49
C LEU A 245 -0.23 12.61 13.76
N SER A 246 0.68 13.28 13.05
CA SER A 246 0.92 14.72 13.23
C SER A 246 -0.34 15.55 13.00
N ARG A 247 -1.11 15.24 11.96
CA ARG A 247 -2.39 15.91 11.66
C ARG A 247 -3.45 15.66 12.73
N CYS A 248 -3.58 14.41 13.19
CA CYS A 248 -4.48 14.07 14.30
C CYS A 248 -4.16 14.87 15.56
N LEU A 249 -2.90 14.90 15.97
CA LEU A 249 -2.48 15.60 17.18
C LEU A 249 -2.72 17.10 17.08
N ALA A 250 -2.44 17.73 15.93
CA ALA A 250 -2.70 19.14 15.70
C ALA A 250 -4.21 19.48 15.80
N LEU A 251 -5.08 18.61 15.27
CA LEU A 251 -6.53 18.78 15.36
C LEU A 251 -7.04 18.56 16.79
N LEU A 252 -6.56 17.53 17.50
CA LEU A 252 -6.92 17.23 18.89
C LEU A 252 -6.52 18.36 19.85
N GLU A 253 -5.38 19.02 19.61
CA GLU A 253 -4.96 20.20 20.38
C GLU A 253 -5.92 21.37 20.17
N ARG A 254 -6.47 21.54 18.97
CA ARG A 254 -7.41 22.61 18.63
C ARG A 254 -8.86 22.31 19.02
N HIS A 255 -9.19 21.07 19.36
CA HIS A 255 -10.52 20.62 19.74
C HIS A 255 -10.48 19.86 21.08
N PRO A 256 -10.45 20.57 22.21
CA PRO A 256 -10.36 19.95 23.54
C PRO A 256 -11.70 19.37 24.03
N GLU A 257 -12.80 19.65 23.35
CA GLU A 257 -14.15 19.19 23.70
C GLU A 257 -14.21 17.66 23.70
N GLN A 258 -14.84 17.09 24.75
CA GLN A 258 -14.99 15.65 24.93
C GLN A 258 -16.28 15.18 24.22
N ASP A 259 -16.21 15.11 22.90
CA ASP A 259 -17.33 14.79 22.02
C ASP A 259 -17.00 13.67 21.02
N GLU A 260 -17.99 13.33 20.18
CA GLU A 260 -17.84 12.29 19.16
C GLU A 260 -16.74 12.60 18.14
N ALA A 261 -16.56 13.89 17.76
CA ALA A 261 -15.53 14.27 16.82
C ALA A 261 -14.13 13.98 17.37
N ARG A 262 -13.91 14.29 18.67
CA ARG A 262 -12.69 13.92 19.36
C ARG A 262 -12.51 12.39 19.39
N GLY A 263 -13.57 11.64 19.69
CA GLY A 263 -13.55 10.18 19.66
C GLY A 263 -13.08 9.62 18.31
N GLN A 264 -13.57 10.15 17.20
CA GLN A 264 -13.16 9.76 15.85
C GLN A 264 -11.66 10.05 15.59
N GLY A 265 -11.18 11.21 16.00
CA GLY A 265 -9.75 11.56 15.90
C GLY A 265 -8.87 10.65 16.76
N LEU A 266 -9.30 10.32 17.97
CA LEU A 266 -8.57 9.43 18.87
C LEU A 266 -8.44 8.01 18.32
N VAL A 267 -9.47 7.49 17.62
CA VAL A 267 -9.36 6.20 16.88
C VAL A 267 -8.26 6.27 15.85
N ALA A 268 -8.22 7.36 15.05
CA ALA A 268 -7.19 7.53 14.04
C ALA A 268 -5.79 7.71 14.65
N ALA A 269 -5.66 8.41 15.76
CA ALA A 269 -4.39 8.55 16.48
C ALA A 269 -3.93 7.21 17.08
N SER A 270 -4.85 6.43 17.66
CA SER A 270 -4.58 5.12 18.26
C SER A 270 -3.89 4.15 17.29
N ILE A 271 -4.43 3.99 16.07
CA ILE A 271 -3.84 3.08 15.08
C ILE A 271 -2.45 3.55 14.65
N ASN A 272 -2.25 4.86 14.46
CA ASN A 272 -0.95 5.40 14.06
C ASN A 272 0.11 5.26 15.18
N HIS A 273 -0.23 5.45 16.46
CA HIS A 273 0.66 5.15 17.58
C HIS A 273 1.01 3.66 17.64
N THR A 274 0.01 2.79 17.49
CA THR A 274 0.19 1.33 17.47
C THR A 274 1.13 0.90 16.35
N ALA A 275 0.98 1.47 15.15
CA ALA A 275 1.88 1.22 14.00
C ALA A 275 3.33 1.64 14.29
N ARG A 276 3.53 2.62 15.14
CA ARG A 276 4.86 3.07 15.61
C ARG A 276 5.42 2.25 16.75
N GLN A 277 4.75 1.15 17.14
CA GLN A 277 5.07 0.31 18.30
C GLN A 277 4.89 1.04 19.66
N GLU A 278 4.12 2.11 19.67
CA GLU A 278 3.73 2.86 20.88
C GLU A 278 2.40 2.29 21.41
N THR A 279 2.39 0.98 21.68
CA THR A 279 1.18 0.18 21.92
C THR A 279 0.37 0.64 23.14
N LYS A 280 1.04 1.09 24.21
CA LYS A 280 0.37 1.64 25.41
C LYS A 280 -0.38 2.92 25.11
N ALA A 281 0.21 3.80 24.29
CA ALA A 281 -0.47 5.03 23.87
C ALA A 281 -1.66 4.68 22.96
N GLY A 282 -1.48 3.74 22.02
CA GLY A 282 -2.55 3.25 21.17
C GLY A 282 -3.75 2.69 21.95
N ASP A 283 -3.50 1.83 22.94
CA ASP A 283 -4.55 1.25 23.82
C ASP A 283 -5.29 2.33 24.62
N ALA A 284 -4.55 3.26 25.24
CA ALA A 284 -5.14 4.34 26.02
C ALA A 284 -6.04 5.25 25.17
N LEU A 285 -5.57 5.65 23.97
CA LEU A 285 -6.35 6.49 23.06
C LEU A 285 -7.60 5.77 22.53
N ALA A 286 -7.49 4.48 22.18
CA ALA A 286 -8.64 3.69 21.76
C ALA A 286 -9.68 3.53 22.89
N THR A 287 -9.21 3.40 24.14
CA THR A 287 -10.08 3.33 25.31
C THR A 287 -10.81 4.66 25.52
N GLU A 288 -10.11 5.80 25.48
CA GLU A 288 -10.72 7.14 25.57
C GLU A 288 -11.74 7.33 24.41
N ALA A 289 -11.37 6.97 23.18
CA ALA A 289 -12.25 7.06 22.03
C ALA A 289 -13.55 6.28 22.23
N PHE A 290 -13.47 5.04 22.72
CA PHE A 290 -14.64 4.21 22.92
C PHE A 290 -15.67 4.84 23.89
N HIS A 291 -15.22 5.58 24.88
CA HIS A 291 -16.09 6.27 25.84
C HIS A 291 -16.75 7.54 25.27
N LEU A 292 -16.16 8.15 24.24
CA LEU A 292 -16.69 9.36 23.60
C LEU A 292 -17.62 9.07 22.41
N LEU A 293 -17.50 7.87 21.85
CA LEU A 293 -18.25 7.49 20.65
C LEU A 293 -19.63 6.94 21.01
N GLU A 294 -20.60 7.17 20.12
CA GLU A 294 -21.96 6.65 20.32
C GLU A 294 -21.93 5.11 20.47
N PRO A 295 -22.56 4.57 21.54
CA PRO A 295 -22.60 3.13 21.76
C PRO A 295 -23.20 2.38 20.56
N GLY A 296 -22.48 1.39 20.05
CA GLY A 296 -22.91 0.62 18.87
C GLY A 296 -22.62 1.27 17.53
N SER A 297 -22.02 2.46 17.50
CA SER A 297 -21.57 3.10 16.25
C SER A 297 -20.43 2.33 15.58
N GLU A 298 -20.15 2.66 14.32
CA GLU A 298 -18.97 2.12 13.61
C GLU A 298 -17.67 2.56 14.30
N GLY A 299 -17.62 3.82 14.73
CA GLY A 299 -16.47 4.34 15.46
C GLY A 299 -16.20 3.59 16.77
N ALA A 300 -17.24 3.24 17.54
CA ALA A 300 -17.09 2.45 18.76
C ALA A 300 -16.58 1.02 18.47
N ALA A 301 -17.07 0.39 17.39
CA ALA A 301 -16.57 -0.91 16.97
C ALA A 301 -15.11 -0.83 16.50
N ALA A 302 -14.74 0.23 15.76
CA ALA A 302 -13.37 0.48 15.34
C ALA A 302 -12.44 0.76 16.53
N ALA A 303 -12.87 1.52 17.53
CA ALA A 303 -12.11 1.77 18.75
C ALA A 303 -11.74 0.46 19.46
N LEU A 304 -12.70 -0.45 19.62
CA LEU A 304 -12.45 -1.77 20.21
C LEU A 304 -11.52 -2.64 19.35
N TYR A 305 -11.68 -2.60 18.03
CA TYR A 305 -10.84 -3.33 17.10
C TYR A 305 -9.37 -2.86 17.18
N PHE A 306 -9.13 -1.55 17.13
CA PHE A 306 -7.77 -1.00 17.22
C PHE A 306 -7.17 -1.13 18.62
N ARG A 307 -8.01 -1.07 19.67
CA ARG A 307 -7.60 -1.44 21.03
C ARG A 307 -7.08 -2.87 21.08
N GLY A 308 -7.82 -3.82 20.50
CA GLY A 308 -7.41 -5.22 20.42
C GLY A 308 -6.07 -5.40 19.69
N ILE A 309 -5.82 -4.66 18.62
CA ILE A 309 -4.51 -4.66 17.93
C ILE A 309 -3.42 -4.13 18.86
N ALA A 310 -3.64 -2.99 19.50
CA ALA A 310 -2.65 -2.37 20.38
C ALA A 310 -2.27 -3.29 21.54
N GLN A 311 -3.27 -3.92 22.17
CA GLN A 311 -3.10 -4.90 23.24
C GLN A 311 -2.35 -6.15 22.77
N CYS A 312 -2.71 -6.71 21.62
CA CYS A 312 -2.01 -7.86 21.04
C CYS A 312 -0.52 -7.56 20.82
N LEU A 313 -0.22 -6.43 20.17
CA LEU A 313 1.17 -6.00 19.93
C LEU A 313 1.89 -5.56 21.19
N GLY A 314 1.16 -5.23 22.25
CA GLY A 314 1.67 -4.96 23.59
C GLY A 314 1.81 -6.20 24.49
N HIS A 315 1.59 -7.40 23.94
CA HIS A 315 1.61 -8.70 24.63
C HIS A 315 0.49 -8.92 25.66
N ASP A 316 -0.55 -8.07 25.68
CA ASP A 316 -1.79 -8.32 26.42
C ASP A 316 -2.76 -9.12 25.53
N THR A 317 -2.49 -10.42 25.39
CA THR A 317 -3.28 -11.31 24.51
C THR A 317 -4.70 -11.56 25.03
N ASP A 318 -4.91 -11.51 26.34
CA ASP A 318 -6.23 -11.72 26.94
C ASP A 318 -7.10 -10.46 26.81
N GLY A 319 -6.56 -9.28 27.08
CA GLY A 319 -7.23 -8.00 26.81
C GLY A 319 -7.56 -7.83 25.32
N SER A 320 -6.64 -8.22 24.44
CA SER A 320 -6.87 -8.24 22.99
C SER A 320 -8.07 -9.14 22.63
N ALA A 321 -8.14 -10.34 23.21
CA ALA A 321 -9.23 -11.28 22.94
C ALA A 321 -10.59 -10.71 23.41
N GLU A 322 -10.64 -10.05 24.55
CA GLU A 322 -11.84 -9.37 25.04
C GLU A 322 -12.28 -8.25 24.10
N SER A 323 -11.37 -7.35 23.78
CA SER A 323 -11.63 -6.20 22.89
C SER A 323 -12.08 -6.65 21.50
N CYS A 324 -11.45 -7.67 20.93
CA CYS A 324 -11.80 -8.19 19.60
C CYS A 324 -13.16 -8.92 19.59
N ARG A 325 -13.52 -9.67 20.64
CA ARG A 325 -14.86 -10.26 20.75
C ARG A 325 -15.95 -9.17 20.84
N ALA A 326 -15.73 -8.13 21.65
CA ALA A 326 -16.65 -7.02 21.74
C ALA A 326 -16.79 -6.26 20.39
N ALA A 327 -15.69 -6.03 19.68
CA ALA A 327 -15.71 -5.47 18.32
C ALA A 327 -16.50 -6.35 17.35
N PHE A 328 -16.26 -7.67 17.35
CA PHE A 328 -16.98 -8.64 16.52
C PHE A 328 -18.50 -8.62 16.76
N GLU A 329 -18.94 -8.53 18.02
CA GLU A 329 -20.36 -8.40 18.36
C GLU A 329 -20.97 -7.11 17.80
N LEU A 330 -20.28 -5.98 17.92
CA LEU A 330 -20.75 -4.71 17.37
C LEU A 330 -20.83 -4.76 15.83
N TYR A 331 -19.80 -5.26 15.15
CA TYR A 331 -19.84 -5.43 13.70
C TYR A 331 -20.92 -6.41 13.25
N THR A 332 -21.20 -7.46 14.05
CA THR A 332 -22.30 -8.39 13.77
C THR A 332 -23.66 -7.71 13.86
N LYS A 333 -23.92 -6.92 14.90
CA LYS A 333 -25.17 -6.14 15.04
C LYS A 333 -25.37 -5.14 13.93
N ARG A 334 -24.27 -4.63 13.36
CA ARG A 334 -24.29 -3.67 12.26
C ARG A 334 -24.37 -4.31 10.87
N GLY A 335 -24.24 -5.63 10.77
CA GLY A 335 -24.16 -6.33 9.48
C GLY A 335 -22.86 -6.07 8.70
N ASP A 336 -21.80 -5.58 9.37
CA ASP A 336 -20.51 -5.30 8.76
C ASP A 336 -19.67 -6.59 8.66
N ALA A 337 -19.70 -7.23 7.51
CA ALA A 337 -18.99 -8.49 7.27
C ALA A 337 -17.47 -8.32 7.28
N ALA A 338 -16.95 -7.20 6.75
CA ALA A 338 -15.52 -6.90 6.75
C ALA A 338 -15.00 -6.65 8.16
N GLY A 339 -15.69 -5.80 8.94
CA GLY A 339 -15.35 -5.56 10.35
C GLY A 339 -15.35 -6.84 11.18
N ARG A 340 -16.33 -7.73 10.95
CA ARG A 340 -16.38 -9.05 11.61
C ARG A 340 -15.15 -9.89 11.31
N SER A 341 -14.80 -10.04 10.04
CA SER A 341 -13.65 -10.86 9.61
C SER A 341 -12.34 -10.34 10.20
N ARG A 342 -12.16 -9.03 10.22
CA ARG A 342 -10.98 -8.37 10.78
C ARG A 342 -10.87 -8.54 12.29
N ALA A 343 -11.98 -8.34 13.03
CA ALA A 343 -11.98 -8.49 14.49
C ALA A 343 -11.62 -9.93 14.91
N ILE A 344 -12.22 -10.95 14.29
CA ILE A 344 -11.91 -12.34 14.59
C ILE A 344 -10.53 -12.75 14.06
N GLY A 345 -10.03 -12.10 13.00
CA GLY A 345 -8.67 -12.26 12.51
C GLY A 345 -7.61 -11.81 13.54
N ILE A 346 -7.83 -10.68 14.23
CA ILE A 346 -6.96 -10.24 15.33
C ILE A 346 -7.06 -11.17 16.54
N LEU A 347 -8.24 -11.70 16.85
CA LEU A 347 -8.40 -12.71 17.90
C LEU A 347 -7.53 -13.94 17.61
N GLY A 348 -7.52 -14.42 16.35
CA GLY A 348 -6.65 -15.51 15.93
C GLY A 348 -5.17 -15.13 16.00
N MET A 349 -4.81 -13.91 15.62
CA MET A 349 -3.44 -13.39 15.79
C MET A 349 -3.02 -13.40 17.27
N ALA A 350 -3.86 -12.92 18.18
CA ALA A 350 -3.59 -12.95 19.62
C ALA A 350 -3.37 -14.39 20.13
N SER A 351 -4.13 -15.36 19.63
CA SER A 351 -3.93 -16.77 19.96
C SER A 351 -2.58 -17.32 19.47
N VAL A 352 -2.10 -16.88 18.27
CA VAL A 352 -0.75 -17.20 17.79
C VAL A 352 0.33 -16.64 18.72
N TRP A 353 0.17 -15.39 19.15
CA TRP A 353 1.09 -14.73 20.08
C TRP A 353 1.09 -15.39 21.48
N ALA A 354 -0.05 -15.89 21.91
CA ALA A 354 -0.18 -16.68 23.14
C ALA A 354 0.30 -18.14 22.97
N HIS A 355 0.91 -18.51 21.83
CA HIS A 355 1.35 -19.86 21.48
C HIS A 355 0.23 -20.90 21.45
N ARG A 356 -1.05 -20.50 21.39
CA ARG A 356 -2.22 -21.37 21.26
C ARG A 356 -2.51 -21.68 19.79
N ASN A 357 -1.55 -22.31 19.08
CA ASN A 357 -1.58 -22.42 17.63
C ASN A 357 -2.75 -23.26 17.09
N GLU A 358 -3.18 -24.37 17.75
CA GLU A 358 -4.34 -25.16 17.33
C GLU A 358 -5.65 -24.36 17.45
N GLU A 359 -5.83 -23.61 18.54
CA GLU A 359 -6.95 -22.70 18.72
C GLU A 359 -6.95 -21.61 17.66
N ALA A 360 -5.77 -21.01 17.41
CA ALA A 360 -5.59 -19.97 16.40
C ALA A 360 -5.99 -20.44 15.01
N ILE A 361 -5.64 -21.66 14.61
CA ILE A 361 -6.02 -22.24 13.30
C ILE A 361 -7.54 -22.34 13.17
N GLY A 362 -8.24 -22.78 14.22
CA GLY A 362 -9.70 -22.82 14.22
C GLY A 362 -10.33 -21.43 13.98
N ILE A 363 -9.92 -20.47 14.79
CA ILE A 363 -10.40 -19.07 14.72
C ILE A 363 -10.07 -18.44 13.37
N LEU A 364 -8.83 -18.59 12.89
CA LEU A 364 -8.38 -17.98 11.64
C LEU A 364 -9.03 -18.60 10.40
N ASN A 365 -9.37 -19.89 10.41
CA ASN A 365 -10.15 -20.48 9.32
C ASN A 365 -11.57 -19.92 9.26
N GLU A 366 -12.24 -19.72 10.38
CA GLU A 366 -13.54 -19.03 10.44
C GLU A 366 -13.40 -17.59 9.91
N ALA A 367 -12.39 -16.85 10.37
CA ALA A 367 -12.09 -15.51 9.90
C ALA A 367 -11.87 -15.46 8.39
N LEU A 368 -11.17 -16.45 7.82
CA LEU A 368 -10.88 -16.51 6.37
C LEU A 368 -12.15 -16.69 5.54
N ILE A 369 -13.11 -17.49 6.02
CA ILE A 369 -14.42 -17.64 5.36
C ILE A 369 -15.12 -16.28 5.33
N LEU A 370 -15.22 -15.60 6.46
CA LEU A 370 -15.84 -14.26 6.56
C LEU A 370 -15.14 -13.22 5.68
N ALA A 371 -13.80 -13.25 5.61
CA ALA A 371 -13.03 -12.33 4.77
C ALA A 371 -13.24 -12.58 3.27
N ARG A 372 -13.43 -13.84 2.87
CA ARG A 372 -13.76 -14.20 1.49
C ARG A 372 -15.18 -13.76 1.13
N ASP A 373 -16.14 -13.99 2.00
CA ASP A 373 -17.54 -13.59 1.80
C ASP A 373 -17.67 -12.05 1.72
N ALA A 374 -16.86 -11.33 2.51
CA ALA A 374 -16.77 -9.87 2.47
C ALA A 374 -15.95 -9.33 1.30
N ASN A 375 -15.28 -10.20 0.52
CA ASN A 375 -14.32 -9.83 -0.52
C ASN A 375 -13.20 -8.87 -0.02
N ASP A 376 -12.79 -9.03 1.25
CA ASP A 376 -11.75 -8.24 1.91
C ASP A 376 -10.37 -8.89 1.69
N SER A 377 -9.69 -8.51 0.59
CA SER A 377 -8.40 -9.08 0.22
C SER A 377 -7.29 -8.77 1.23
N TRP A 378 -7.37 -7.62 1.93
CA TRP A 378 -6.40 -7.27 2.95
C TRP A 378 -6.52 -8.19 4.17
N ALA A 379 -7.76 -8.39 4.66
CA ALA A 379 -8.01 -9.30 5.77
C ALA A 379 -7.63 -10.74 5.41
N GLN A 380 -7.92 -11.18 4.17
CA GLN A 380 -7.48 -12.49 3.69
C GLN A 380 -5.96 -12.65 3.79
N GLY A 381 -5.20 -11.65 3.33
CA GLY A 381 -3.74 -11.66 3.39
C GLY A 381 -3.21 -11.76 4.83
N GLN A 382 -3.77 -10.97 5.73
CA GLN A 382 -3.41 -10.98 7.15
C GLN A 382 -3.72 -12.34 7.80
N ILE A 383 -4.93 -12.84 7.64
CA ILE A 383 -5.38 -14.11 8.20
C ILE A 383 -4.55 -15.27 7.67
N LEU A 384 -4.29 -15.33 6.36
CA LEU A 384 -3.46 -16.36 5.73
C LEU A 384 -2.01 -16.32 6.25
N THR A 385 -1.46 -15.14 6.51
CA THR A 385 -0.13 -15.00 7.10
C THR A 385 -0.08 -15.62 8.49
N TYR A 386 -1.04 -15.31 9.36
CA TYR A 386 -1.06 -15.87 10.72
C TYR A 386 -1.44 -17.35 10.75
N LEU A 387 -2.29 -17.84 9.82
CA LEU A 387 -2.51 -19.27 9.59
C LEU A 387 -1.20 -19.97 9.24
N GLY A 388 -0.44 -19.42 8.29
CA GLY A 388 0.84 -19.96 7.89
C GLY A 388 1.87 -20.00 9.02
N ILE A 389 1.86 -18.99 9.89
CA ILE A 389 2.71 -18.95 11.09
C ILE A 389 2.27 -20.04 12.08
N ALA A 390 0.98 -20.14 12.38
CA ALA A 390 0.44 -21.14 13.31
C ALA A 390 0.71 -22.59 12.85
N GLU A 391 0.46 -22.89 11.57
CA GLU A 391 0.73 -24.21 10.99
C GLU A 391 2.23 -24.54 11.04
N SER A 392 3.09 -23.59 10.70
CA SER A 392 4.54 -23.81 10.77
C SER A 392 5.06 -23.97 12.20
N ASN A 393 4.46 -23.29 13.19
CA ASN A 393 4.79 -23.48 14.60
C ASN A 393 4.45 -24.90 15.11
N LEU A 394 3.44 -25.53 14.52
CA LEU A 394 3.06 -26.92 14.81
C LEU A 394 3.83 -27.97 13.97
N GLY A 395 4.84 -27.54 13.21
CA GLY A 395 5.62 -28.42 12.35
C GLY A 395 4.96 -28.80 11.03
N ARG A 396 3.78 -28.26 10.72
CA ARG A 396 3.07 -28.46 9.46
C ARG A 396 3.62 -27.52 8.38
N VAL A 397 4.95 -27.61 8.13
CA VAL A 397 5.71 -26.63 7.35
C VAL A 397 5.17 -26.46 5.93
N ALA A 398 4.81 -27.53 5.23
CA ALA A 398 4.30 -27.45 3.85
C ALA A 398 2.98 -26.66 3.78
N VAL A 399 2.04 -26.94 4.68
CA VAL A 399 0.76 -26.23 4.78
C VAL A 399 1.00 -24.77 5.15
N GLY A 400 1.86 -24.52 6.15
CA GLY A 400 2.23 -23.17 6.58
C GLY A 400 2.79 -22.34 5.42
N ARG A 401 3.72 -22.91 4.64
CA ARG A 401 4.31 -22.23 3.47
C ARG A 401 3.26 -21.88 2.40
N ALA A 402 2.37 -22.82 2.08
CA ALA A 402 1.29 -22.59 1.12
C ALA A 402 0.42 -21.39 1.57
N ARG A 403 0.01 -21.35 2.83
CA ARG A 403 -0.76 -20.24 3.40
C ARG A 403 -0.01 -18.91 3.36
N LEU A 404 1.29 -18.92 3.67
CA LEU A 404 2.12 -17.71 3.61
C LEU A 404 2.22 -17.17 2.17
N PHE A 405 2.38 -18.02 1.16
CA PHE A 405 2.39 -17.58 -0.23
C PHE A 405 1.03 -17.05 -0.70
N GLU A 406 -0.08 -17.70 -0.32
CA GLU A 406 -1.42 -17.16 -0.56
C GLU A 406 -1.56 -15.75 0.06
N GLY A 407 -1.03 -15.55 1.28
CA GLY A 407 -1.00 -14.26 1.96
C GLY A 407 -0.17 -13.21 1.22
N VAL A 408 1.04 -13.56 0.76
CA VAL A 408 1.89 -12.68 -0.07
C VAL A 408 1.16 -12.25 -1.34
N ASP A 409 0.44 -13.17 -2.00
CA ASP A 409 -0.33 -12.86 -3.22
C ASP A 409 -1.49 -11.91 -2.93
N ALA A 410 -2.20 -12.12 -1.81
CA ALA A 410 -3.28 -11.23 -1.39
C ALA A 410 -2.76 -9.80 -1.13
N PHE A 411 -1.65 -9.65 -0.40
CA PHE A 411 -1.05 -8.33 -0.15
C PHE A 411 -0.44 -7.67 -1.40
N THR A 412 0.03 -8.47 -2.35
CA THR A 412 0.51 -7.94 -3.63
C THR A 412 -0.62 -7.29 -4.42
N ARG A 413 -1.84 -7.86 -4.37
CA ARG A 413 -3.02 -7.28 -5.03
C ARG A 413 -3.45 -5.94 -4.41
N VAL A 414 -3.32 -5.78 -3.09
CA VAL A 414 -3.72 -4.56 -2.38
C VAL A 414 -2.58 -3.56 -2.12
N GLY A 415 -1.36 -3.90 -2.53
CA GLY A 415 -0.21 -3.00 -2.41
C GLY A 415 0.33 -2.82 -0.99
N ASP A 416 -0.07 -3.66 0.00
CA ASP A 416 0.42 -3.56 1.38
C ASP A 416 1.82 -4.17 1.50
N ILE A 417 2.79 -3.36 1.95
CA ILE A 417 4.19 -3.75 2.09
C ILE A 417 4.49 -4.30 3.49
N ALA A 418 3.86 -3.75 4.53
CA ALA A 418 4.25 -4.02 5.92
C ALA A 418 3.97 -5.47 6.35
N ILE A 419 2.74 -5.96 6.16
CA ILE A 419 2.38 -7.33 6.57
C ILE A 419 2.92 -8.36 5.56
N ARG A 420 3.06 -7.99 4.30
CA ARG A 420 3.75 -8.80 3.29
C ARG A 420 5.19 -9.13 3.72
N ALA A 421 5.89 -8.17 4.34
CA ALA A 421 7.22 -8.40 4.90
C ALA A 421 7.23 -9.46 6.02
N VAL A 422 6.19 -9.53 6.85
CA VAL A 422 6.05 -10.58 7.89
C VAL A 422 5.97 -11.97 7.26
N ALA A 423 5.13 -12.13 6.22
CA ALA A 423 5.00 -13.40 5.52
C ALA A 423 6.31 -13.84 4.85
N LEU A 424 7.01 -12.92 4.19
CA LEU A 424 8.30 -13.20 3.54
C LEU A 424 9.41 -13.51 4.54
N ALA A 425 9.46 -12.82 5.68
CA ALA A 425 10.41 -13.10 6.75
C ALA A 425 10.24 -14.54 7.28
N ARG A 426 8.98 -14.95 7.52
CA ARG A 426 8.67 -16.32 7.94
C ARG A 426 9.05 -17.34 6.86
N LEU A 427 8.73 -17.09 5.60
CA LEU A 427 9.13 -17.96 4.48
C LEU A 427 10.65 -18.10 4.38
N ALA A 428 11.40 -17.00 4.51
CA ALA A 428 12.85 -17.02 4.55
C ALA A 428 13.38 -17.85 5.73
N ALA A 429 12.81 -17.67 6.93
CA ALA A 429 13.19 -18.44 8.13
C ALA A 429 12.90 -19.94 7.99
N LEU A 430 11.83 -20.32 7.28
CA LEU A 430 11.52 -21.72 6.97
C LEU A 430 12.43 -22.32 5.88
N THR A 431 13.09 -21.45 5.09
CA THR A 431 13.94 -21.84 3.96
C THR A 431 15.42 -21.91 4.33
N VAL A 432 15.88 -21.15 5.32
CA VAL A 432 17.31 -20.87 5.58
C VAL A 432 18.17 -22.12 5.78
N ALA A 433 17.65 -23.15 6.44
CA ALA A 433 18.40 -24.39 6.66
C ALA A 433 18.65 -25.20 5.38
N ARG A 434 17.80 -25.02 4.35
CA ARG A 434 17.85 -25.74 3.07
C ARG A 434 18.57 -24.94 1.98
N ASN A 435 18.26 -23.67 1.90
CA ASN A 435 18.87 -22.73 0.95
C ASN A 435 19.18 -21.39 1.64
N PRO A 436 20.34 -21.30 2.33
CA PRO A 436 20.71 -20.12 3.10
C PRO A 436 20.91 -18.88 2.19
N THR A 437 21.36 -19.06 0.96
CA THR A 437 21.58 -17.95 0.02
C THR A 437 20.24 -17.30 -0.36
N THR A 438 19.26 -18.08 -0.85
CA THR A 438 17.92 -17.54 -1.20
C THR A 438 17.21 -16.97 0.02
N ALA A 439 17.28 -17.62 1.18
CA ALA A 439 16.69 -17.12 2.41
C ALA A 439 17.28 -15.76 2.83
N THR A 440 18.61 -15.60 2.74
CA THR A 440 19.30 -14.36 3.05
C THR A 440 18.91 -13.25 2.08
N ARG A 441 18.86 -13.53 0.78
CA ARG A 441 18.43 -12.57 -0.25
C ARG A 441 17.00 -12.10 -0.01
N ALA A 442 16.09 -13.03 0.28
CA ALA A 442 14.70 -12.69 0.57
C ALA A 442 14.56 -11.86 1.86
N ALA A 443 15.29 -12.20 2.91
CA ALA A 443 15.33 -11.41 4.14
C ALA A 443 15.85 -9.98 3.88
N ALA A 444 16.94 -9.83 3.14
CA ALA A 444 17.51 -8.52 2.78
C ALA A 444 16.53 -7.67 1.96
N ALA A 445 15.85 -8.27 0.97
CA ALA A 445 14.83 -7.59 0.18
C ALA A 445 13.70 -7.00 1.05
N THR A 446 13.32 -7.70 2.13
CA THR A 446 12.25 -7.25 3.03
C THR A 446 12.69 -6.16 4.00
N THR A 447 14.00 -6.01 4.27
CA THR A 447 14.51 -4.94 5.16
C THR A 447 14.63 -3.59 4.46
N ARG A 448 14.64 -3.57 3.12
CA ARG A 448 14.68 -2.33 2.35
C ARG A 448 13.35 -1.59 2.44
N ARG A 449 13.36 -0.44 3.12
CA ARG A 449 12.19 0.42 3.25
C ARG A 449 11.92 1.18 1.95
N GLU A 450 11.02 0.70 1.13
CA GLU A 450 10.39 1.53 0.10
C GLU A 450 9.23 2.31 0.76
N GLY A 451 9.52 3.51 1.26
CA GLY A 451 8.52 4.55 1.49
C GLY A 451 7.58 4.46 2.70
N ALA A 452 7.51 3.36 3.41
CA ALA A 452 6.63 3.24 4.58
C ALA A 452 7.44 3.32 5.88
N GLY A 453 7.22 4.34 6.69
CA GLY A 453 7.87 4.56 7.99
C GLY A 453 7.58 3.52 9.08
N GLY A 454 6.98 2.36 8.74
CA GLY A 454 6.62 1.30 9.66
C GLY A 454 7.85 0.58 10.25
N ARG A 455 7.83 0.37 11.57
CA ARG A 455 8.76 -0.55 12.23
C ARG A 455 8.34 -1.98 11.93
N PHE A 456 9.31 -2.89 11.78
CA PHE A 456 8.99 -4.30 11.59
C PHE A 456 8.27 -4.86 12.79
N HIS A 457 7.31 -5.73 12.51
CA HIS A 457 6.63 -6.53 13.51
C HIS A 457 7.64 -7.44 14.24
N GLU A 458 7.48 -7.65 15.53
CA GLU A 458 8.42 -8.43 16.35
C GLU A 458 8.61 -9.86 15.83
N ILE A 459 7.55 -10.49 15.30
CA ILE A 459 7.66 -11.81 14.64
C ILE A 459 8.65 -11.77 13.47
N ALA A 460 8.59 -10.74 12.64
CA ALA A 460 9.51 -10.59 11.52
C ALA A 460 10.95 -10.38 12.00
N LEU A 461 11.15 -9.62 13.08
CA LEU A 461 12.48 -9.42 13.67
C LEU A 461 13.07 -10.73 14.19
N ALA A 462 12.25 -11.57 14.84
CA ALA A 462 12.70 -12.89 15.31
C ALA A 462 13.06 -13.82 14.13
N ASP A 463 12.28 -13.80 13.07
CA ASP A 463 12.55 -14.57 11.85
C ASP A 463 13.81 -14.06 11.13
N PHE A 464 14.04 -12.75 11.04
CA PHE A 464 15.27 -12.17 10.50
C PHE A 464 16.50 -12.56 11.34
N ALA A 465 16.41 -12.52 12.67
CA ALA A 465 17.50 -12.96 13.55
C ALA A 465 17.84 -14.45 13.32
N ARG A 466 16.83 -15.30 13.11
CA ARG A 466 17.01 -16.73 12.78
C ARG A 466 17.68 -16.89 11.42
N VAL A 467 17.20 -16.18 10.39
CA VAL A 467 17.83 -16.22 9.06
C VAL A 467 19.29 -15.83 9.15
N ARG A 468 19.57 -14.70 9.81
CA ARG A 468 20.94 -14.18 9.95
C ARG A 468 21.87 -15.19 10.64
N SER A 469 21.50 -15.62 11.84
CA SER A 469 22.35 -16.54 12.63
C SER A 469 22.60 -17.87 11.92
N THR A 470 21.58 -18.42 11.25
CA THR A 470 21.70 -19.69 10.53
C THR A 470 22.50 -19.52 9.23
N ALA A 471 22.26 -18.46 8.49
CA ALA A 471 22.96 -18.20 7.23
C ALA A 471 24.42 -17.84 7.44
N GLU A 472 24.77 -17.04 8.47
CA GLU A 472 26.16 -16.75 8.83
C GLU A 472 26.93 -18.03 9.18
N LEU A 473 26.27 -18.98 9.87
CA LEU A 473 26.87 -20.28 10.17
C LEU A 473 27.10 -21.15 8.92
N LEU A 474 26.16 -21.15 7.97
CA LEU A 474 26.19 -22.03 6.79
C LEU A 474 27.01 -21.46 5.61
N LEU A 475 26.98 -20.15 5.41
CA LEU A 475 27.65 -19.46 4.29
C LEU A 475 29.00 -18.85 4.68
N GLY A 476 29.27 -18.69 5.98
CA GLY A 476 30.34 -17.84 6.48
C GLY A 476 30.04 -16.35 6.31
N PRO A 477 30.85 -15.46 6.94
CA PRO A 477 30.61 -14.01 6.92
C PRO A 477 30.60 -13.41 5.50
N ASP A 478 31.53 -13.81 4.64
CA ASP A 478 31.65 -13.28 3.27
C ASP A 478 30.49 -13.75 2.38
N GLY A 479 30.11 -15.03 2.50
CA GLY A 479 28.97 -15.59 1.77
C GLY A 479 27.64 -14.96 2.18
N PHE A 480 27.46 -14.72 3.49
CA PHE A 480 26.29 -14.01 4.00
C PHE A 480 26.26 -12.57 3.47
N ALA A 481 27.36 -11.82 3.56
CA ALA A 481 27.42 -10.43 3.10
C ALA A 481 27.11 -10.32 1.60
N ALA A 482 27.66 -11.20 0.78
CA ALA A 482 27.39 -11.23 -0.67
C ALA A 482 25.92 -11.53 -0.98
N ALA A 483 25.32 -12.50 -0.27
CA ALA A 483 23.90 -12.84 -0.42
C ALA A 483 22.99 -11.69 0.03
N TRP A 484 23.35 -11.01 1.13
CA TRP A 484 22.61 -9.86 1.65
C TRP A 484 22.61 -8.69 0.66
N GLU A 485 23.81 -8.28 0.17
CA GLU A 485 23.94 -7.22 -0.84
C GLU A 485 23.17 -7.52 -2.13
N ALA A 486 23.18 -8.78 -2.57
CA ALA A 486 22.40 -9.20 -3.73
C ALA A 486 20.88 -9.09 -3.46
N GLY A 487 20.45 -9.43 -2.24
CA GLY A 487 19.05 -9.33 -1.81
C GLY A 487 18.53 -7.90 -1.70
N GLU A 488 19.37 -6.96 -1.27
CA GLU A 488 18.99 -5.53 -1.23
C GLU A 488 18.60 -4.95 -2.60
N LYS A 489 18.97 -5.62 -3.69
CA LYS A 489 18.64 -5.22 -5.06
C LYS A 489 17.35 -5.85 -5.57
N LEU A 490 16.79 -6.84 -4.87
CA LEU A 490 15.57 -7.53 -5.26
C LEU A 490 14.31 -6.72 -4.91
N SER A 491 13.29 -6.86 -5.75
CA SER A 491 11.93 -6.47 -5.37
C SER A 491 11.30 -7.52 -4.45
N PHE A 492 10.23 -7.15 -3.74
CA PHE A 492 9.44 -8.12 -2.96
C PHE A 492 8.89 -9.26 -3.82
N ALA A 493 8.50 -8.98 -5.07
CA ALA A 493 7.99 -9.97 -6.00
C ALA A 493 9.08 -10.98 -6.39
N ASP A 494 10.28 -10.49 -6.70
CA ASP A 494 11.42 -11.35 -7.05
C ASP A 494 11.84 -12.22 -5.85
N ALA A 495 11.87 -11.65 -4.64
CA ALA A 495 12.18 -12.39 -3.41
C ALA A 495 11.15 -13.51 -3.15
N ALA A 496 9.85 -13.24 -3.37
CA ALA A 496 8.80 -14.24 -3.25
C ALA A 496 8.94 -15.34 -4.33
N ALA A 497 9.29 -14.96 -5.56
CA ALA A 497 9.51 -15.90 -6.65
C ALA A 497 10.72 -16.82 -6.36
N GLU A 498 11.86 -16.27 -5.92
CA GLU A 498 13.02 -17.08 -5.53
C GLU A 498 12.70 -18.09 -4.41
N LEU A 499 11.89 -17.68 -3.42
CA LEU A 499 11.46 -18.59 -2.35
C LEU A 499 10.52 -19.70 -2.85
N ARG A 500 9.68 -19.41 -3.88
CA ARG A 500 8.83 -20.42 -4.53
C ARG A 500 9.63 -21.39 -5.38
N ASP A 501 10.64 -20.91 -6.09
CA ASP A 501 11.49 -21.76 -6.92
C ASP A 501 12.28 -22.77 -6.08
N VAL A 502 12.66 -22.42 -4.86
CA VAL A 502 13.21 -23.40 -3.92
C VAL A 502 12.22 -24.52 -3.63
N ASP A 503 10.92 -24.23 -3.52
CA ASP A 503 9.89 -25.25 -3.31
C ASP A 503 9.61 -26.05 -4.58
N ASN A 504 9.55 -25.40 -5.75
CA ASN A 504 9.33 -26.04 -7.05
C ASN A 504 10.53 -26.91 -7.47
N GLY A 505 11.77 -26.49 -7.12
CA GLY A 505 12.99 -27.26 -7.32
C GLY A 505 13.13 -28.46 -6.35
N LEU A 506 12.23 -28.57 -5.37
CA LEU A 506 12.15 -29.65 -4.38
C LEU A 506 11.24 -30.80 -4.79
N GLN A 507 10.88 -30.94 -6.05
CA GLN A 507 10.34 -32.17 -6.61
C GLN A 507 11.51 -33.00 -7.19
N PRO A 508 11.62 -34.25 -6.94
CA PRO A 508 11.35 -35.15 -5.80
C PRO A 508 12.60 -35.74 -5.10
N ASP A 509 13.78 -35.09 -5.09
CA ASP A 509 15.03 -35.70 -4.63
C ASP A 509 15.40 -35.47 -3.14
N ILE A 510 14.46 -35.04 -2.30
CA ILE A 510 14.70 -34.90 -0.85
C ILE A 510 15.03 -36.26 -0.22
N LEU A 511 14.31 -37.26 -0.63
CA LEU A 511 14.53 -38.66 -0.26
C LEU A 511 15.42 -39.33 -1.30
N THR A 512 16.41 -40.08 -0.82
CA THR A 512 17.10 -40.99 -1.73
C THR A 512 16.10 -41.99 -2.33
N PRO A 513 16.36 -42.58 -3.50
CA PRO A 513 15.48 -43.56 -4.11
C PRO A 513 15.02 -44.66 -3.12
N ARG A 514 15.93 -45.03 -2.20
CA ARG A 514 15.63 -46.02 -1.16
C ARG A 514 14.73 -45.51 -0.05
N GLU A 515 14.90 -44.24 0.36
CA GLU A 515 14.02 -43.58 1.35
C GLU A 515 12.62 -43.35 0.76
N SER A 516 12.52 -42.98 -0.52
CA SER A 516 11.24 -42.83 -1.22
C SER A 516 10.49 -44.17 -1.34
N GLU A 517 11.17 -45.24 -1.69
CA GLU A 517 10.61 -46.57 -1.76
C GLU A 517 10.08 -47.02 -0.38
N ILE A 518 10.82 -46.75 0.68
CA ILE A 518 10.41 -47.07 2.05
C ILE A 518 9.23 -46.18 2.47
N ALA A 519 9.20 -44.90 2.14
CA ALA A 519 8.09 -43.99 2.42
C ALA A 519 6.79 -44.46 1.76
N GLU A 520 6.88 -44.94 0.53
CA GLU A 520 5.72 -45.52 -0.20
C GLU A 520 5.21 -46.82 0.47
N LEU A 521 6.11 -47.65 0.95
CA LEU A 521 5.71 -48.89 1.69
C LEU A 521 5.11 -48.56 3.07
N VAL A 522 5.60 -47.47 3.73
CA VAL A 522 5.00 -46.93 4.96
C VAL A 522 3.58 -46.42 4.68
N ARG A 523 3.36 -45.69 3.57
CA ARG A 523 2.04 -45.23 3.13
C ARG A 523 1.05 -46.38 2.95
N ARG A 524 1.53 -47.51 2.42
CA ARG A 524 0.72 -48.77 2.28
C ARG A 524 0.46 -49.45 3.62
N GLY A 525 0.91 -48.94 4.74
CA GLY A 525 0.67 -49.48 6.07
C GLY A 525 1.57 -50.63 6.46
N LEU A 526 2.64 -50.94 5.72
CA LEU A 526 3.54 -52.05 6.03
C LEU A 526 4.40 -51.74 7.26
N GLY A 527 4.58 -52.67 8.17
CA GLY A 527 5.50 -52.56 9.31
C GLY A 527 6.96 -52.78 8.92
N ASN A 528 7.92 -52.34 9.77
CA ASN A 528 9.37 -52.41 9.47
C ASN A 528 9.85 -53.81 9.09
N ALA A 529 9.32 -54.86 9.73
CA ALA A 529 9.67 -56.26 9.41
C ALA A 529 9.20 -56.69 7.99
N SER A 530 8.01 -56.24 7.58
CA SER A 530 7.46 -56.51 6.25
C SER A 530 8.20 -55.75 5.16
N ILE A 531 8.54 -54.46 5.42
CA ILE A 531 9.36 -53.65 4.53
C ILE A 531 10.76 -54.26 4.38
N ALA A 532 11.37 -54.64 5.48
CA ALA A 532 12.68 -55.31 5.49
C ALA A 532 12.71 -56.57 4.65
N LYS A 533 11.68 -57.42 4.77
CA LYS A 533 11.54 -58.62 3.99
C LYS A 533 11.36 -58.32 2.49
N GLN A 534 10.54 -57.33 2.15
CA GLN A 534 10.25 -56.95 0.76
C GLN A 534 11.47 -56.34 0.07
N LEU A 535 12.26 -55.55 0.82
CA LEU A 535 13.42 -54.83 0.29
C LEU A 535 14.76 -55.54 0.52
N THR A 536 14.76 -56.72 1.09
CA THR A 536 15.95 -57.53 1.42
C THR A 536 16.90 -56.77 2.34
N LEU A 537 16.35 -56.10 3.37
CA LEU A 537 17.06 -55.33 4.38
C LEU A 537 16.87 -55.93 5.78
N SER A 538 17.65 -55.40 6.75
CA SER A 538 17.36 -55.66 8.16
C SER A 538 16.25 -54.70 8.65
N PRO A 539 15.41 -55.09 9.64
CA PRO A 539 14.40 -54.20 10.23
C PRO A 539 15.04 -52.92 10.81
N ARG A 540 16.25 -53.00 11.34
CA ARG A 540 17.01 -51.85 11.86
C ARG A 540 17.46 -50.90 10.74
N THR A 541 17.81 -51.43 9.58
CA THR A 541 18.14 -50.61 8.39
C THR A 541 16.94 -49.82 7.90
N VAL A 542 15.74 -50.47 7.89
CA VAL A 542 14.49 -49.79 7.54
C VAL A 542 14.15 -48.67 8.54
N GLU A 543 14.34 -48.95 9.83
CA GLU A 543 14.14 -47.97 10.89
C GLU A 543 15.04 -46.72 10.71
N ASN A 544 16.34 -46.94 10.40
CA ASN A 544 17.27 -45.87 10.11
C ASN A 544 16.86 -45.04 8.86
N HIS A 545 16.43 -45.69 7.78
CA HIS A 545 15.94 -44.99 6.60
C HIS A 545 14.67 -44.19 6.90
N ILE A 546 13.75 -44.71 7.70
CA ILE A 546 12.56 -43.94 8.14
C ILE A 546 12.98 -42.75 8.99
N ALA A 547 13.90 -42.92 9.93
CA ALA A 547 14.40 -41.82 10.76
C ALA A 547 15.08 -40.73 9.90
N HIS A 548 15.92 -41.12 8.93
CA HIS A 548 16.54 -40.17 7.98
C HIS A 548 15.51 -39.48 7.10
N ALA A 549 14.50 -40.22 6.59
CA ALA A 549 13.42 -39.61 5.80
C ALA A 549 12.62 -38.60 6.63
N LEU A 550 12.28 -38.94 7.88
CA LEU A 550 11.60 -38.03 8.80
C LEU A 550 12.42 -36.79 9.07
N MET A 551 13.73 -36.94 9.34
CA MET A 551 14.64 -35.82 9.56
C MET A 551 14.76 -34.92 8.32
N LYS A 552 14.93 -35.49 7.12
CA LYS A 552 15.04 -34.75 5.86
C LYS A 552 13.77 -33.99 5.51
N LEU A 553 12.61 -34.56 5.83
CA LEU A 553 11.30 -33.97 5.58
C LEU A 553 10.81 -33.06 6.71
N GLY A 554 11.55 -32.98 7.85
CA GLY A 554 11.11 -32.25 9.03
C GLY A 554 9.85 -32.83 9.68
N LEU A 555 9.62 -34.14 9.53
CA LEU A 555 8.46 -34.85 10.07
C LEU A 555 8.81 -35.55 11.39
N HIS A 556 7.85 -35.65 12.31
CA HIS A 556 8.09 -36.21 13.64
C HIS A 556 7.46 -37.60 13.89
N SER A 557 6.71 -38.13 12.94
CA SER A 557 6.04 -39.40 13.10
C SER A 557 5.97 -40.22 11.81
N ARG A 558 5.89 -41.55 11.97
CA ARG A 558 5.64 -42.45 10.85
C ARG A 558 4.31 -42.17 10.13
N ALA A 559 3.28 -41.73 10.88
CA ALA A 559 2.00 -41.37 10.32
C ALA A 559 2.14 -40.12 9.43
N SER A 560 2.91 -39.13 9.83
CA SER A 560 3.21 -37.96 9.02
C SER A 560 3.96 -38.31 7.73
N LEU A 561 4.86 -39.28 7.77
CA LEU A 561 5.55 -39.77 6.57
C LEU A 561 4.59 -40.46 5.60
N ALA A 562 3.60 -41.24 6.13
CA ALA A 562 2.59 -41.87 5.31
C ALA A 562 1.68 -40.85 4.60
N VAL A 563 1.29 -39.79 5.31
CA VAL A 563 0.50 -38.67 4.73
C VAL A 563 1.32 -37.94 3.67
N TRP A 564 2.55 -37.58 3.96
CA TRP A 564 3.44 -36.94 3.00
C TRP A 564 3.58 -37.76 1.71
N ALA A 565 3.81 -39.07 1.81
CA ALA A 565 3.94 -39.96 0.66
C ALA A 565 2.62 -40.13 -0.13
N ALA A 566 1.46 -39.92 0.50
CA ALA A 566 0.18 -39.90 -0.19
C ALA A 566 -0.02 -38.64 -1.04
N GLU A 567 0.42 -37.50 -0.53
CA GLU A 567 0.29 -36.18 -1.18
C GLU A 567 1.26 -35.98 -2.36
N HIS A 568 2.41 -36.66 -2.36
CA HIS A 568 3.48 -36.46 -3.37
C HIS A 568 3.50 -37.48 -4.50
N ARG A 569 2.41 -38.24 -4.70
CA ARG A 569 2.30 -39.33 -5.69
C ARG A 569 1.87 -38.91 -7.11
N THR A 570 1.60 -37.67 -7.39
CA THR A 570 0.83 -37.23 -8.58
C THR A 570 1.61 -37.12 -9.90
N HIS A 571 2.89 -37.48 -9.99
CA HIS A 571 3.64 -37.27 -11.24
C HIS A 571 4.37 -38.47 -11.88
N GLU A 572 4.38 -39.65 -11.28
CA GLU A 572 5.05 -40.81 -11.88
C GLU A 572 4.13 -41.86 -12.53
N GLY A 573 2.82 -41.62 -12.60
CA GLY A 573 1.80 -42.62 -13.05
C GLY A 573 1.31 -42.51 -14.48
N GLU A 574 1.61 -41.48 -15.24
CA GLU A 574 0.99 -41.24 -16.56
C GLU A 574 1.88 -41.47 -17.79
N GLU A 575 3.15 -41.83 -17.65
CA GLU A 575 4.04 -42.03 -18.82
C GLU A 575 4.22 -43.50 -19.26
N HIS A 576 3.59 -44.49 -18.67
CA HIS A 576 3.83 -45.91 -19.01
C HIS A 576 2.61 -46.73 -19.46
N GLU A 577 1.55 -46.11 -20.03
CA GLU A 577 0.52 -46.86 -20.77
C GLU A 577 0.17 -46.14 -22.09
N ARG A 578 1.03 -46.22 -23.08
CA ARG A 578 0.62 -46.17 -24.48
C ARG A 578 0.74 -47.58 -25.06
N PRO A 579 -0.38 -48.26 -25.43
CA PRO A 579 -0.30 -49.52 -26.14
C PRO A 579 0.26 -49.31 -27.53
N GLY A 580 1.27 -50.09 -27.83
CA GLY A 580 1.90 -50.14 -29.15
C GLY A 580 0.96 -50.71 -30.18
N GLY A 581 1.13 -50.23 -31.37
CA GLY A 581 0.94 -51.04 -32.55
C GLY A 581 -0.30 -50.71 -33.38
N GLN A 582 -0.10 -50.08 -34.50
CA GLN A 582 -0.28 -50.83 -35.77
C GLN A 582 0.13 -49.90 -36.94
N ARG A 583 1.19 -50.32 -37.62
CA ARG A 583 1.49 -49.84 -38.96
C ARG A 583 0.42 -50.40 -39.91
N SER A 584 -0.22 -49.56 -40.67
CA SER A 584 -0.85 -49.99 -41.93
C SER A 584 -0.54 -48.97 -43.00
N SER A 585 0.17 -49.45 -43.98
CA SER A 585 0.51 -48.85 -45.28
C SER A 585 -0.71 -48.87 -46.21
N ALA A 586 -0.88 -47.86 -47.01
CA ALA A 586 -1.31 -47.84 -48.42
C ALA A 586 -2.02 -46.49 -48.67
N SER A 587 -1.54 -45.67 -49.50
CA SER A 587 -1.46 -45.58 -50.95
C SER A 587 -2.55 -44.68 -51.55
N THR A 588 -2.06 -43.64 -52.22
CA THR A 588 -2.55 -43.06 -53.49
C THR A 588 -3.99 -42.60 -53.69
N GLY A 589 -4.10 -41.39 -54.23
CA GLY A 589 -5.15 -40.97 -55.14
C GLY A 589 -5.72 -39.58 -54.87
N SER A 590 -5.20 -38.49 -55.43
CA SER A 590 -5.51 -37.90 -56.73
C SER A 590 -6.85 -37.15 -56.79
N ARG A 591 -6.68 -35.84 -57.11
CA ARG A 591 -7.55 -34.91 -57.87
C ARG A 591 -8.62 -34.10 -57.10
N GLY A 592 -8.35 -32.83 -57.27
CA GLY A 592 -9.23 -31.68 -57.16
C GLY A 592 -10.43 -31.72 -58.14
N PRO A 593 -11.19 -30.66 -58.31
CA PRO A 593 -10.71 -29.28 -58.51
C PRO A 593 -10.96 -28.34 -57.31
#